data_ebe021f9cb883663d64e41aaebe9d167
#
_entry.id   ebe021f9cb883663d64e41aaebe9d167
#
_cell.length_a   1.000
_cell.length_b   1.000
_cell.length_c   1.000
_cell.angle_alpha   90.00
_cell.angle_beta   90.00
_cell.angle_gamma   90.00
#
_symmetry.space_group_name_H-M   'P 1'
#
loop_
_entity.id
_entity.type
_entity.pdbx_description
1 polymer ?
#
loop_
_entity_poly.entity_id
_entity_poly.type
_entity_poly.pdbx_seq_one_letter_code
_entity_poly.pdbx_strand_id
1 'polypeptide(L)'
;MGCALLLGMSCCLTGCTTPEKTGDTSKKQTEQQEEIKKAETQDINDVHLRDKDSLYENDDETSVVTMYLTVSRGNSSEGTDHTWKEINSYSAYDYDKMGVDRYQTAALLQVGDESGPQRGEVGYGENVPNATVQIRGQTSSRNAQKNYKIELKKNKGTWRGQRTINLNKHQTEGMRFRNKLSYDLLKGIPQLMSLRTQFVHLYVRDLTEGDSSEFQDYGLYTQVEQLNKTGMKNHGMDSKGQLYKINSFEFFRYEDVIKKEDDPTYDQKAFEKLLEIKGDSDHTKLIQMLTDLNDTSQPIADILDQYFDRENLTYWMAYQILTGNVDTQNRNTYLYSPQNSDTWYLIAWDNDGSFMRTEYNIKNRSEQGSWECGVSNYWGNVLFQRCLQSEDFREELDAAIQDLRSYLSVDRISSMIEEYRTVTQKYLNQMPDQMYAPLTEAKYETIASAIPSEVEQNYELYKESLEKPMPFFIGKPVIEGKILKFNWDASYDFDAETITYTVELAKDYKFNEIVFRKDNIQMPEAETTVPADGQYFVRIRAKNTSGQTQDAFDYYVTDAGKNYGMKCFYITGGQNVEEDIYEE
;
A
#
# COMPACT_ATOMS: atom_id res chain seq x y z
N MET A 1 42.39 52.34 17.88
CA MET A 1 43.39 52.95 17.03
C MET A 1 43.18 52.35 15.68
N GLY A 2 42.60 53.00 14.75
CA GLY A 2 42.80 54.29 14.11
C GLY A 2 42.88 53.98 12.64
N CYS A 3 41.90 54.43 11.93
CA CYS A 3 41.97 55.39 10.85
C CYS A 3 42.67 54.91 9.55
N ALA A 4 42.23 55.07 8.40
CA ALA A 4 41.31 55.91 7.64
C ALA A 4 41.81 55.95 6.20
N LEU A 5 40.90 55.99 5.19
CA LEU A 5 40.80 56.94 4.10
C LEU A 5 41.96 57.01 3.08
N LEU A 6 41.73 57.00 1.76
CA LEU A 6 41.26 58.04 0.84
C LEU A 6 41.47 57.55 -0.61
N LEU A 7 40.49 57.65 -1.48
CA LEU A 7 40.23 58.60 -2.57
C LEU A 7 41.26 58.68 -3.72
N GLY A 8 40.70 58.65 -4.93
CA GLY A 8 41.26 59.38 -6.06
C GLY A 8 40.85 58.84 -7.43
N MET A 9 39.82 59.38 -8.00
CA MET A 9 39.67 60.18 -9.22
C MET A 9 40.25 59.60 -10.55
N SER A 10 39.30 59.25 -11.43
CA SER A 10 38.85 60.02 -12.60
C SER A 10 39.83 60.12 -13.77
N CYS A 11 39.40 59.65 -14.92
CA CYS A 11 39.42 60.47 -16.17
C CYS A 11 38.57 59.82 -17.28
N CYS A 12 37.74 60.65 -17.85
CA CYS A 12 36.91 60.44 -19.03
C CYS A 12 37.73 60.29 -20.29
N LEU A 13 37.25 59.56 -21.27
CA LEU A 13 37.27 60.01 -22.68
C LEU A 13 36.15 59.39 -23.49
N THR A 14 35.49 60.20 -24.17
CA THR A 14 34.33 60.14 -25.03
C THR A 14 34.50 59.31 -26.30
N GLY A 15 33.41 58.67 -26.75
CA GLY A 15 33.28 58.17 -28.12
C GLY A 15 31.84 57.79 -28.44
N CYS A 16 31.22 58.54 -29.30
CA CYS A 16 29.84 58.51 -29.81
C CYS A 16 29.42 57.17 -30.46
N THR A 17 28.23 56.84 -30.32
CA THR A 17 26.92 56.72 -31.01
C THR A 17 26.60 55.36 -31.51
N THR A 18 25.45 54.83 -31.17
CA THR A 18 24.11 54.90 -31.74
C THR A 18 23.13 54.06 -30.91
N PRO A 19 21.81 54.29 -30.91
CA PRO A 19 20.90 53.78 -29.92
C PRO A 19 20.34 52.38 -30.29
N GLU A 20 20.46 51.40 -29.39
CA GLU A 20 19.70 50.18 -29.47
C GLU A 20 18.68 50.09 -28.32
N LYS A 21 17.52 49.66 -28.71
CA LYS A 21 16.26 49.62 -28.01
C LYS A 21 16.37 49.13 -26.55
N THR A 22 15.97 50.00 -25.63
CA THR A 22 15.55 49.61 -24.28
C THR A 22 14.26 48.83 -24.38
N GLY A 23 14.36 47.51 -24.31
CA GLY A 23 13.28 46.56 -24.17
C GLY A 23 13.52 45.71 -22.94
N ASP A 24 12.69 45.97 -21.93
CA ASP A 24 12.11 44.93 -21.06
C ASP A 24 12.94 44.31 -19.95
N THR A 25 13.73 45.07 -19.22
CA THR A 25 14.25 44.66 -17.91
C THR A 25 13.25 44.95 -16.75
N SER A 26 12.33 45.88 -16.94
CA SER A 26 11.33 46.22 -15.93
C SER A 26 10.19 45.19 -15.83
N LYS A 27 9.80 44.56 -16.95
CA LYS A 27 8.77 43.49 -16.93
C LYS A 27 9.25 42.20 -16.27
N LYS A 28 10.48 41.78 -16.56
CA LYS A 28 11.05 40.58 -15.89
C LYS A 28 11.27 40.77 -14.40
N GLN A 29 11.61 41.97 -13.94
CA GLN A 29 11.71 42.26 -12.51
C GLN A 29 10.32 42.37 -11.86
N THR A 30 9.29 42.80 -12.56
CA THR A 30 7.91 42.86 -12.04
C THR A 30 7.29 41.47 -12.02
N GLU A 31 7.54 40.62 -13.03
CA GLU A 31 7.08 39.21 -13.05
C GLU A 31 7.78 38.37 -11.96
N GLN A 32 9.10 38.54 -11.77
CA GLN A 32 9.81 37.90 -10.64
C GLN A 32 9.36 38.41 -9.26
N GLN A 33 9.01 39.70 -9.15
CA GLN A 33 8.47 40.25 -7.90
C GLN A 33 7.01 39.84 -7.65
N GLU A 34 6.22 39.59 -8.70
CA GLU A 34 4.88 39.03 -8.60
C GLU A 34 4.92 37.52 -8.31
N GLU A 35 5.86 36.75 -8.86
CA GLU A 35 6.10 35.36 -8.50
C GLU A 35 6.61 35.21 -7.05
N ILE A 36 7.52 36.08 -6.61
CA ILE A 36 8.00 36.13 -5.21
C ILE A 36 6.88 36.57 -4.27
N LYS A 37 6.01 37.49 -4.65
CA LYS A 37 4.83 37.86 -3.85
C LYS A 37 3.74 36.80 -3.86
N LYS A 38 3.59 36.02 -4.93
CA LYS A 38 2.71 34.83 -4.94
C LYS A 38 3.25 33.71 -4.08
N ALA A 39 4.58 33.56 -3.97
CA ALA A 39 5.22 32.60 -3.06
C ALA A 39 5.17 33.05 -1.57
N GLU A 40 5.00 34.34 -1.30
CA GLU A 40 4.94 34.88 0.08
C GLU A 40 3.51 35.00 0.66
N THR A 41 2.47 34.66 -0.11
CA THR A 41 1.07 34.64 0.36
C THR A 41 0.44 33.24 0.24
N GLN A 42 1.23 32.19 0.34
CA GLN A 42 0.65 30.88 0.66
C GLN A 42 0.14 30.94 2.09
N ASP A 43 -1.17 30.81 2.22
CA ASP A 43 -1.85 30.69 3.50
C ASP A 43 -1.16 29.56 4.28
N ILE A 44 -0.75 29.81 5.51
CA ILE A 44 -0.01 28.85 6.34
C ILE A 44 -0.83 27.56 6.58
N ASN A 45 -2.11 27.57 6.23
CA ASN A 45 -3.05 26.46 6.34
C ASN A 45 -3.16 25.59 5.07
N ASP A 46 -2.48 25.92 3.98
CA ASP A 46 -2.56 25.19 2.70
C ASP A 46 -1.26 24.41 2.41
N VAL A 47 -0.86 23.58 3.38
CA VAL A 47 0.34 22.73 3.25
C VAL A 47 -0.05 21.38 2.65
N HIS A 48 -0.12 21.32 1.33
CA HIS A 48 -0.27 20.07 0.62
C HIS A 48 1.04 19.26 0.62
N LEU A 49 0.94 17.95 0.73
CA LEU A 49 2.08 17.06 0.49
C LEU A 49 2.43 17.12 -1.01
N ARG A 50 3.62 17.62 -1.33
CA ARG A 50 4.14 17.66 -2.69
C ARG A 50 5.39 16.80 -2.78
N ASP A 51 5.44 15.93 -3.77
CA ASP A 51 6.64 15.14 -4.04
C ASP A 51 7.72 16.00 -4.70
N LYS A 52 8.94 15.51 -4.65
CA LYS A 52 10.09 16.20 -5.21
C LYS A 52 10.42 15.66 -6.60
N ASP A 53 9.90 16.30 -7.64
CA ASP A 53 10.06 15.90 -9.05
C ASP A 53 11.50 15.60 -9.45
N SER A 54 12.47 16.35 -8.89
CA SER A 54 13.89 16.14 -9.17
C SER A 54 14.43 14.76 -8.78
N LEU A 55 13.69 13.97 -8.02
CA LEU A 55 14.04 12.58 -7.73
C LEU A 55 13.88 11.66 -8.95
N TYR A 56 13.07 12.06 -9.91
CA TYR A 56 12.66 11.26 -11.06
C TYR A 56 13.26 11.77 -12.40
N GLU A 57 13.97 12.90 -12.41
CA GLU A 57 14.50 13.53 -13.63
C GLU A 57 15.40 12.62 -14.49
N ASN A 58 16.04 11.62 -13.86
CA ASN A 58 16.95 10.69 -14.54
C ASN A 58 16.43 9.26 -14.53
N ASP A 59 15.13 9.07 -14.31
CA ASP A 59 14.54 7.74 -14.37
C ASP A 59 14.53 7.24 -15.83
N ASP A 60 14.92 5.98 -16.02
CA ASP A 60 14.77 5.22 -17.23
C ASP A 60 14.00 3.94 -16.87
N GLU A 61 12.75 3.90 -17.29
CA GLU A 61 11.78 2.90 -16.85
C GLU A 61 12.11 1.49 -17.37
N THR A 62 12.94 1.39 -18.41
CA THR A 62 13.41 0.14 -19.00
C THR A 62 14.80 -0.27 -18.55
N SER A 63 15.50 0.60 -17.83
CA SER A 63 16.85 0.30 -17.36
C SER A 63 16.83 -0.84 -16.34
N VAL A 64 17.83 -1.72 -16.43
CA VAL A 64 18.07 -2.80 -15.48
C VAL A 64 19.43 -2.60 -14.84
N VAL A 65 19.43 -2.34 -13.54
CA VAL A 65 20.68 -2.27 -12.76
C VAL A 65 21.07 -3.66 -12.33
N THR A 66 22.35 -4.05 -12.49
CA THR A 66 22.83 -5.32 -11.98
C THR A 66 23.40 -5.15 -10.58
N MET A 67 22.96 -5.99 -9.65
CA MET A 67 23.46 -6.03 -8.28
C MET A 67 24.16 -7.37 -8.02
N TYR A 68 25.38 -7.29 -7.52
CA TYR A 68 26.21 -8.41 -7.10
C TYR A 68 26.26 -8.46 -5.59
N LEU A 69 25.65 -9.48 -4.98
CA LEU A 69 25.56 -9.67 -3.55
C LEU A 69 26.43 -10.84 -3.11
N THR A 70 27.56 -10.58 -2.47
CA THR A 70 28.36 -11.63 -1.83
C THR A 70 27.96 -11.70 -0.36
N VAL A 71 27.41 -12.84 0.07
CA VAL A 71 27.01 -13.08 1.47
C VAL A 71 28.07 -13.88 2.20
N SER A 72 28.32 -13.52 3.47
CA SER A 72 29.28 -14.18 4.34
C SER A 72 28.79 -14.16 5.79
N ARG A 73 29.19 -15.14 6.60
CA ARG A 73 28.89 -15.09 8.03
C ARG A 73 29.57 -13.88 8.65
N GLY A 74 28.77 -13.07 9.33
CA GLY A 74 29.26 -12.00 10.18
C GLY A 74 29.57 -12.51 11.59
N ASN A 75 28.96 -11.89 12.59
CA ASN A 75 29.15 -12.28 13.98
C ASN A 75 27.82 -12.24 14.76
N SER A 76 27.76 -13.02 15.84
CA SER A 76 26.54 -13.13 16.67
C SER A 76 26.22 -11.86 17.46
N SER A 77 27.21 -11.01 17.75
CA SER A 77 26.94 -9.73 18.44
C SER A 77 26.22 -8.71 17.57
N GLU A 78 26.27 -8.87 16.24
CA GLU A 78 25.52 -8.07 15.26
C GLU A 78 24.30 -8.83 14.70
N GLY A 79 24.05 -10.08 15.15
CA GLY A 79 22.98 -10.94 14.64
C GLY A 79 23.17 -11.35 13.17
N THR A 80 24.41 -11.39 12.67
CA THR A 80 24.74 -11.61 11.25
C THR A 80 25.50 -12.91 10.98
N ASP A 81 25.48 -13.84 11.92
CA ASP A 81 26.22 -15.10 11.87
C ASP A 81 25.44 -16.27 11.22
N HIS A 82 24.30 -15.98 10.63
CA HIS A 82 23.48 -16.99 9.94
C HIS A 82 23.99 -17.33 8.54
N THR A 83 23.70 -18.54 8.09
CA THR A 83 23.99 -18.99 6.74
C THR A 83 22.94 -18.47 5.76
N TRP A 84 23.31 -18.36 4.49
CA TRP A 84 22.38 -18.02 3.42
C TRP A 84 21.25 -19.05 3.27
N LYS A 85 21.55 -20.30 3.52
CA LYS A 85 20.58 -21.38 3.56
C LYS A 85 19.55 -21.18 4.67
N GLU A 86 19.96 -20.83 5.90
CA GLU A 86 19.06 -20.55 7.00
C GLU A 86 18.15 -19.35 6.67
N ILE A 87 18.70 -18.26 6.13
CA ILE A 87 17.93 -17.08 5.72
C ILE A 87 16.81 -17.45 4.73
N ASN A 88 17.07 -18.34 3.77
CA ASN A 88 16.09 -18.73 2.76
C ASN A 88 15.17 -19.88 3.18
N SER A 89 15.41 -20.51 4.34
CA SER A 89 14.65 -21.69 4.79
C SER A 89 13.38 -21.33 5.55
N TYR A 90 13.30 -20.16 6.17
CA TYR A 90 12.21 -19.77 7.03
C TYR A 90 11.36 -18.68 6.38
N SER A 91 10.05 -18.72 6.65
CA SER A 91 9.11 -17.65 6.30
C SER A 91 8.96 -16.66 7.46
N ALA A 92 8.29 -15.54 7.24
CA ALA A 92 7.92 -14.60 8.29
C ALA A 92 7.12 -15.30 9.42
N TYR A 93 6.19 -16.16 9.03
CA TYR A 93 5.36 -16.93 9.97
C TYR A 93 6.17 -17.92 10.82
N ASP A 94 7.25 -18.48 10.26
CA ASP A 94 8.14 -19.35 11.03
C ASP A 94 8.89 -18.54 12.08
N TYR A 95 9.37 -17.33 11.76
CA TYR A 95 10.00 -16.43 12.72
C TYR A 95 9.03 -15.98 13.82
N ASP A 96 7.80 -15.63 13.46
CA ASP A 96 6.74 -15.27 14.43
C ASP A 96 6.44 -16.43 15.38
N LYS A 97 6.33 -17.64 14.85
CA LYS A 97 6.12 -18.87 15.65
C LYS A 97 7.30 -19.20 16.57
N MET A 98 8.52 -18.96 16.12
CA MET A 98 9.74 -19.15 16.93
C MET A 98 9.93 -18.02 17.95
N GLY A 99 9.26 -16.89 17.81
CA GLY A 99 9.41 -15.71 18.66
C GLY A 99 10.77 -15.02 18.52
N VAL A 100 11.38 -15.08 17.33
CA VAL A 100 12.69 -14.50 17.04
C VAL A 100 12.64 -13.53 15.87
N ASP A 101 13.57 -12.58 15.83
CA ASP A 101 13.72 -11.70 14.68
C ASP A 101 14.20 -12.47 13.45
N ARG A 102 13.92 -11.93 12.25
CA ARG A 102 14.38 -12.51 10.99
C ARG A 102 15.89 -12.56 10.95
N TYR A 103 16.43 -13.72 10.63
CA TYR A 103 17.85 -13.96 10.50
C TYR A 103 18.49 -13.05 9.46
N GLN A 104 19.71 -12.59 9.76
CA GLN A 104 20.51 -11.75 8.90
C GLN A 104 21.87 -12.35 8.66
N THR A 105 22.50 -11.98 7.54
CA THR A 105 23.92 -12.28 7.30
C THR A 105 24.64 -11.03 6.80
N ALA A 106 25.95 -10.99 6.97
CA ALA A 106 26.78 -9.92 6.43
C ALA A 106 26.85 -10.04 4.91
N ALA A 107 26.84 -8.90 4.22
CA ALA A 107 26.84 -8.86 2.76
C ALA A 107 27.78 -7.77 2.23
N LEU A 108 28.40 -8.06 1.09
CA LEU A 108 29.01 -7.05 0.22
C LEU A 108 28.08 -6.85 -0.97
N LEU A 109 27.44 -5.69 -1.01
CA LEU A 109 26.68 -5.25 -2.17
C LEU A 109 27.58 -4.47 -3.10
N GLN A 110 27.62 -4.85 -4.36
CA GLN A 110 28.29 -4.14 -5.44
C GLN A 110 27.28 -3.86 -6.56
N VAL A 111 27.25 -2.63 -7.04
CA VAL A 111 26.33 -2.21 -8.10
C VAL A 111 27.10 -2.05 -9.41
N GLY A 112 26.47 -2.41 -10.53
CA GLY A 112 27.05 -2.32 -11.84
C GLY A 112 26.10 -2.69 -12.97
N ASP A 113 26.65 -3.32 -13.98
CA ASP A 113 25.94 -3.85 -15.15
C ASP A 113 26.32 -5.32 -15.42
N GLU A 114 25.90 -5.88 -16.55
CA GLU A 114 26.15 -7.29 -16.90
C GLU A 114 27.65 -7.62 -17.02
N SER A 115 28.54 -6.62 -17.17
CA SER A 115 30.00 -6.82 -17.24
C SER A 115 30.67 -6.87 -15.86
N GLY A 116 29.96 -6.55 -14.80
CA GLY A 116 30.42 -6.55 -13.42
C GLY A 116 30.21 -5.24 -12.68
N PRO A 117 30.74 -5.13 -11.44
CA PRO A 117 30.67 -3.90 -10.63
C PRO A 117 31.31 -2.71 -11.34
N GLN A 118 30.64 -1.55 -11.34
CA GLN A 118 31.07 -0.37 -12.09
C GLN A 118 31.75 0.67 -11.18
N ARG A 119 32.77 1.34 -11.76
CA ARG A 119 33.49 2.40 -11.04
C ARG A 119 32.60 3.59 -10.73
N GLY A 120 32.61 4.00 -9.48
CA GLY A 120 31.76 5.11 -8.97
C GLY A 120 30.48 4.63 -8.35
N GLU A 121 30.09 3.35 -8.55
CA GLU A 121 28.94 2.74 -7.94
C GLU A 121 29.27 2.15 -6.55
N VAL A 122 28.20 1.86 -5.78
CA VAL A 122 28.30 1.29 -4.42
C VAL A 122 29.12 0.00 -4.45
N GLY A 123 30.07 -0.12 -3.52
CA GLY A 123 30.88 -1.32 -3.30
C GLY A 123 31.98 -1.57 -4.35
N TYR A 124 32.16 -0.68 -5.35
CA TYR A 124 33.23 -0.86 -6.33
C TYR A 124 34.62 -0.94 -5.68
N GLY A 125 35.35 -2.00 -5.97
CA GLY A 125 36.69 -2.25 -5.40
C GLY A 125 36.68 -2.62 -3.92
N GLU A 126 35.53 -2.72 -3.26
CA GLU A 126 35.41 -3.26 -1.90
C GLU A 126 35.48 -4.80 -1.91
N ASN A 127 36.02 -5.36 -0.84
CA ASN A 127 36.16 -6.81 -0.64
C ASN A 127 35.77 -7.24 0.78
N VAL A 128 35.12 -6.33 1.53
CA VAL A 128 34.60 -6.58 2.88
C VAL A 128 33.12 -6.21 2.95
N PRO A 129 32.32 -6.83 3.82
CA PRO A 129 30.90 -6.56 3.95
C PRO A 129 30.61 -5.07 4.21
N ASN A 130 29.77 -4.49 3.35
CA ASN A 130 29.28 -3.12 3.45
C ASN A 130 27.79 -3.02 3.80
N ALA A 131 27.11 -4.18 3.91
CA ALA A 131 25.69 -4.29 4.16
C ALA A 131 25.36 -5.50 5.02
N THR A 132 24.08 -5.59 5.41
CA THR A 132 23.43 -6.83 5.87
C THR A 132 22.28 -7.16 4.93
N VAL A 133 21.88 -8.44 4.90
CA VAL A 133 20.75 -8.91 4.11
C VAL A 133 19.88 -9.86 4.90
N GLN A 134 18.56 -9.75 4.70
CA GLN A 134 17.52 -10.65 5.25
C GLN A 134 16.39 -10.81 4.25
N ILE A 135 15.52 -11.82 4.44
CA ILE A 135 14.28 -11.91 3.70
C ILE A 135 13.30 -10.79 4.13
N ARG A 136 12.37 -10.44 3.22
CA ARG A 136 11.30 -9.50 3.50
C ARG A 136 9.94 -10.00 3.00
N GLY A 137 8.88 -9.26 3.35
CA GLY A 137 7.49 -9.60 3.06
C GLY A 137 6.90 -10.52 4.12
N GLN A 138 5.57 -10.55 4.21
CA GLN A 138 4.82 -11.45 5.09
C GLN A 138 4.42 -12.70 4.30
N THR A 139 3.38 -12.61 3.48
CA THR A 139 2.88 -13.72 2.67
C THR A 139 3.92 -14.20 1.64
N SER A 140 4.56 -13.27 0.93
CA SER A 140 5.58 -13.58 -0.07
C SER A 140 6.84 -14.26 0.47
N SER A 141 7.07 -14.20 1.79
CA SER A 141 8.19 -14.93 2.43
C SER A 141 8.06 -16.46 2.32
N ARG A 142 6.86 -16.99 2.03
CA ARG A 142 6.62 -18.43 1.75
C ARG A 142 7.05 -18.85 0.35
N ASN A 143 7.24 -17.90 -0.57
CA ASN A 143 7.61 -18.21 -1.95
C ASN A 143 9.00 -18.85 -2.05
N ALA A 144 9.22 -19.65 -3.07
CA ALA A 144 10.52 -20.27 -3.33
C ALA A 144 11.59 -19.22 -3.69
N GLN A 145 11.22 -18.24 -4.51
CA GLN A 145 12.05 -17.07 -4.78
C GLN A 145 11.72 -15.98 -3.77
N LYS A 146 12.68 -15.68 -2.88
CA LYS A 146 12.49 -14.73 -1.76
C LYS A 146 12.61 -13.28 -2.21
N ASN A 147 11.91 -12.40 -1.50
CA ASN A 147 12.19 -10.97 -1.47
C ASN A 147 13.31 -10.68 -0.47
N TYR A 148 14.15 -9.70 -0.74
CA TYR A 148 15.27 -9.34 0.13
C TYR A 148 15.21 -7.88 0.57
N LYS A 149 15.63 -7.62 1.82
CA LYS A 149 15.99 -6.32 2.33
C LYS A 149 17.50 -6.29 2.52
N ILE A 150 18.18 -5.38 1.82
CA ILE A 150 19.60 -5.12 1.95
C ILE A 150 19.76 -3.77 2.65
N GLU A 151 20.54 -3.71 3.74
CA GLU A 151 20.77 -2.49 4.48
C GLU A 151 22.25 -2.13 4.52
N LEU A 152 22.62 -1.04 3.82
CA LEU A 152 23.97 -0.51 3.79
C LEU A 152 24.38 0.00 5.18
N LYS A 153 25.59 -0.31 5.63
CA LYS A 153 26.16 0.18 6.88
C LYS A 153 26.26 1.71 6.86
N LYS A 154 26.07 2.36 8.01
CA LYS A 154 25.99 3.84 8.13
C LYS A 154 27.18 4.58 7.49
N ASN A 155 28.35 3.96 7.49
CA ASN A 155 29.61 4.54 7.00
C ASN A 155 29.99 4.08 5.58
N LYS A 156 29.07 3.39 4.85
CA LYS A 156 29.34 2.80 3.54
C LYS A 156 28.57 3.48 2.38
N GLY A 157 28.11 4.70 2.64
CA GLY A 157 27.40 5.48 1.64
C GLY A 157 25.94 5.08 1.45
N THR A 158 25.41 5.45 0.30
CA THR A 158 24.03 5.20 -0.12
C THR A 158 24.01 4.85 -1.60
N TRP A 159 23.03 4.06 -2.02
CA TRP A 159 22.73 3.87 -3.42
C TRP A 159 21.57 4.79 -3.80
N ARG A 160 21.79 5.74 -4.71
CA ARG A 160 20.78 6.76 -5.09
C ARG A 160 20.11 7.41 -3.86
N GLY A 161 20.90 7.75 -2.83
CA GLY A 161 20.40 8.33 -1.59
C GLY A 161 19.67 7.35 -0.65
N GLN A 162 19.61 6.06 -0.96
CA GLN A 162 18.94 5.03 -0.16
C GLN A 162 19.96 4.16 0.58
N ARG A 163 19.73 3.90 1.87
CA ARG A 163 20.50 2.94 2.66
C ARG A 163 19.80 1.58 2.73
N THR A 164 18.48 1.57 2.69
CA THR A 164 17.67 0.36 2.66
C THR A 164 17.22 0.11 1.23
N ILE A 165 17.56 -1.04 0.69
CA ILE A 165 17.26 -1.46 -0.67
C ILE A 165 16.35 -2.68 -0.56
N ASN A 166 15.09 -2.52 -0.94
CA ASN A 166 14.10 -3.59 -0.96
C ASN A 166 14.02 -4.18 -2.36
N LEU A 167 14.28 -5.45 -2.49
CA LEU A 167 14.17 -6.21 -3.73
C LEU A 167 12.94 -7.11 -3.67
N ASN A 168 11.93 -6.79 -4.47
CA ASN A 168 10.68 -7.56 -4.57
C ASN A 168 10.74 -8.48 -5.79
N LYS A 169 10.54 -9.77 -5.56
CA LYS A 169 10.57 -10.78 -6.63
C LYS A 169 9.26 -10.90 -7.38
N HIS A 170 8.13 -10.59 -6.71
CA HIS A 170 6.79 -10.74 -7.27
C HIS A 170 6.53 -12.10 -7.92
N GLN A 171 7.01 -13.20 -7.30
CA GLN A 171 6.96 -14.55 -7.90
C GLN A 171 5.55 -14.96 -8.35
N THR A 172 4.53 -14.58 -7.59
CA THR A 172 3.13 -14.95 -7.85
C THR A 172 2.39 -13.99 -8.77
N GLU A 173 2.93 -12.80 -9.01
CA GLU A 173 2.39 -11.79 -9.93
C GLU A 173 2.87 -12.08 -11.35
N GLY A 174 1.94 -12.25 -12.28
CA GLY A 174 2.23 -12.76 -13.62
C GLY A 174 3.02 -11.82 -14.51
N MET A 175 2.82 -10.51 -14.35
CA MET A 175 3.44 -9.49 -15.20
C MET A 175 4.82 -9.06 -14.73
N ARG A 176 5.11 -9.18 -13.43
CA ARG A 176 6.35 -8.73 -12.76
C ARG A 176 6.59 -7.22 -12.81
N PHE A 177 5.62 -6.42 -13.27
CA PHE A 177 5.77 -4.96 -13.37
C PHE A 177 4.64 -4.14 -12.71
N ARG A 178 3.54 -4.74 -12.25
CA ARG A 178 2.38 -3.97 -11.75
C ARG A 178 2.72 -3.00 -10.63
N ASN A 179 3.54 -3.44 -9.68
CA ASN A 179 4.00 -2.59 -8.59
C ASN A 179 4.81 -1.38 -9.12
N LYS A 180 5.71 -1.62 -10.10
CA LYS A 180 6.47 -0.54 -10.76
C LYS A 180 5.54 0.37 -11.56
N LEU A 181 4.65 -0.19 -12.39
CA LEU A 181 3.67 0.57 -13.16
C LEU A 181 2.85 1.49 -12.26
N SER A 182 2.36 1.00 -11.12
CA SER A 182 1.60 1.80 -10.17
C SER A 182 2.41 2.97 -9.62
N TYR A 183 3.66 2.74 -9.19
CA TYR A 183 4.49 3.83 -8.69
C TYR A 183 4.86 4.83 -9.78
N ASP A 184 5.14 4.38 -10.99
CA ASP A 184 5.47 5.28 -12.09
C ASP A 184 4.27 6.13 -12.54
N LEU A 185 3.06 5.60 -12.47
CA LEU A 185 1.83 6.37 -12.66
C LEU A 185 1.63 7.40 -11.54
N LEU A 186 1.90 7.05 -10.29
CA LEU A 186 1.77 7.98 -9.15
C LEU A 186 2.68 9.21 -9.28
N LYS A 187 3.85 9.11 -9.93
CA LYS A 187 4.78 10.24 -10.16
C LYS A 187 4.12 11.43 -10.87
N GLY A 188 3.13 11.20 -11.71
CA GLY A 188 2.45 12.23 -12.48
C GLY A 188 1.15 12.73 -11.87
N ILE A 189 0.84 12.41 -10.61
CA ILE A 189 -0.36 12.84 -9.88
C ILE A 189 0.07 13.82 -8.78
N PRO A 190 -0.12 15.13 -8.96
CA PRO A 190 0.41 16.16 -8.06
C PRO A 190 -0.09 16.06 -6.61
N GLN A 191 -1.25 15.45 -6.40
CA GLN A 191 -1.88 15.28 -5.09
C GLN A 191 -1.31 14.09 -4.30
N LEU A 192 -0.53 13.24 -4.95
CA LEU A 192 -0.01 12.01 -4.38
C LEU A 192 1.53 12.02 -4.39
N MET A 193 2.10 11.23 -3.53
CA MET A 193 3.52 10.96 -3.49
C MET A 193 3.79 9.56 -4.03
N SER A 194 4.84 9.42 -4.83
CA SER A 194 5.32 8.13 -5.30
C SER A 194 6.56 7.66 -4.52
N LEU A 195 6.98 6.43 -4.78
CA LEU A 195 8.27 5.90 -4.36
C LEU A 195 9.09 5.51 -5.59
N ARG A 196 10.41 5.70 -5.52
CA ARG A 196 11.30 5.33 -6.61
C ARG A 196 11.34 3.82 -6.78
N THR A 197 11.30 3.38 -8.01
CA THR A 197 11.40 1.98 -8.40
C THR A 197 12.49 1.76 -9.44
N GLN A 198 13.05 0.55 -9.49
CA GLN A 198 14.08 0.18 -10.44
C GLN A 198 14.03 -1.32 -10.73
N PHE A 199 14.11 -1.72 -11.99
CA PHE A 199 14.40 -3.12 -12.29
C PHE A 199 15.85 -3.47 -11.92
N VAL A 200 16.02 -4.61 -11.26
CA VAL A 200 17.31 -5.10 -10.78
C VAL A 200 17.51 -6.54 -11.19
N HIS A 201 18.62 -6.83 -11.85
CA HIS A 201 19.12 -8.18 -12.04
C HIS A 201 20.04 -8.53 -10.88
N LEU A 202 19.69 -9.54 -10.09
CA LEU A 202 20.43 -9.91 -8.88
C LEU A 202 21.28 -11.14 -9.12
N TYR A 203 22.57 -11.03 -8.80
CA TYR A 203 23.49 -12.15 -8.68
C TYR A 203 23.92 -12.33 -7.23
N VAL A 204 23.92 -13.58 -6.73
CA VAL A 204 24.32 -13.88 -5.35
C VAL A 204 25.47 -14.86 -5.33
N ARG A 205 26.49 -14.56 -4.53
CA ARG A 205 27.61 -15.47 -4.22
C ARG A 205 27.58 -15.79 -2.73
N ASP A 206 27.39 -17.07 -2.41
CA ASP A 206 27.31 -17.56 -1.03
C ASP A 206 28.65 -18.05 -0.52
N LEU A 207 29.20 -17.36 0.49
CA LEU A 207 30.43 -17.72 1.22
C LEU A 207 30.10 -18.12 2.67
N THR A 208 28.83 -18.36 3.03
CA THR A 208 28.44 -18.66 4.42
C THR A 208 28.75 -20.09 4.85
N GLU A 209 28.82 -21.04 3.93
CA GLU A 209 29.06 -22.47 4.20
C GLU A 209 30.29 -23.05 3.43
N GLY A 210 31.19 -22.18 2.97
CA GLY A 210 32.39 -22.57 2.25
C GLY A 210 32.73 -21.61 1.10
N ASP A 211 33.74 -21.96 0.30
CA ASP A 211 34.13 -21.13 -0.85
C ASP A 211 33.26 -21.45 -2.08
N SER A 212 32.20 -20.68 -2.31
CA SER A 212 31.59 -20.62 -3.64
C SER A 212 32.33 -19.58 -4.47
N SER A 213 32.94 -19.99 -5.57
CA SER A 213 33.73 -19.09 -6.43
C SER A 213 32.86 -18.28 -7.40
N GLU A 214 31.60 -18.69 -7.62
CA GLU A 214 30.77 -18.16 -8.69
C GLU A 214 29.49 -17.46 -8.18
N PHE A 215 29.10 -16.42 -8.89
CA PHE A 215 27.80 -15.79 -8.72
C PHE A 215 26.71 -16.66 -9.38
N GLN A 216 25.63 -16.88 -8.63
CA GLN A 216 24.42 -17.52 -9.13
C GLN A 216 23.42 -16.47 -9.55
N ASP A 217 22.74 -16.69 -10.67
CA ASP A 217 21.69 -15.82 -11.19
C ASP A 217 20.41 -16.00 -10.37
N TYR A 218 19.92 -14.92 -9.79
CA TYR A 218 18.66 -14.84 -9.04
C TYR A 218 17.53 -14.20 -9.86
N GLY A 219 17.82 -13.76 -11.10
CA GLY A 219 16.85 -13.20 -12.04
C GLY A 219 16.41 -11.78 -11.71
N LEU A 220 15.24 -11.41 -12.24
CA LEU A 220 14.69 -10.06 -12.15
C LEU A 220 14.00 -9.79 -10.81
N TYR A 221 14.26 -8.61 -10.27
CA TYR A 221 13.59 -8.01 -9.12
C TYR A 221 13.09 -6.62 -9.47
N THR A 222 12.08 -6.15 -8.75
CA THR A 222 11.73 -4.74 -8.67
C THR A 222 12.24 -4.19 -7.34
N GLN A 223 13.20 -3.27 -7.40
CA GLN A 223 13.58 -2.49 -6.23
C GLN A 223 12.50 -1.44 -5.98
N VAL A 224 12.06 -1.31 -4.74
CA VAL A 224 11.12 -0.28 -4.28
C VAL A 224 11.74 0.48 -3.11
N GLU A 225 11.72 1.81 -3.18
CA GLU A 225 12.24 2.67 -2.13
C GLU A 225 11.56 2.39 -0.79
N GLN A 226 12.35 2.32 0.28
CA GLN A 226 11.80 2.23 1.64
C GLN A 226 11.54 3.63 2.17
N LEU A 227 10.27 3.96 2.37
CA LEU A 227 9.92 5.20 3.05
C LEU A 227 10.25 5.07 4.55
N ASN A 228 11.37 5.66 4.92
CA ASN A 228 11.88 5.79 6.29
C ASN A 228 12.43 7.21 6.45
N LYS A 229 13.06 7.55 7.58
CA LYS A 229 13.63 8.90 7.81
C LYS A 229 14.55 9.39 6.67
N THR A 230 15.26 8.49 5.99
CA THR A 230 16.10 8.83 4.84
C THR A 230 15.25 9.08 3.59
N GLY A 231 14.30 8.20 3.30
CA GLY A 231 13.33 8.38 2.22
C GLY A 231 12.54 9.68 2.37
N MET A 232 12.00 9.94 3.56
CA MET A 232 11.30 11.20 3.86
C MET A 232 12.14 12.43 3.49
N LYS A 233 13.42 12.47 3.88
CA LYS A 233 14.33 13.57 3.53
C LYS A 233 14.56 13.69 2.03
N ASN A 234 14.68 12.57 1.32
CA ASN A 234 14.86 12.58 -0.13
C ASN A 234 13.66 13.24 -0.82
N HIS A 235 12.46 12.91 -0.39
CA HIS A 235 11.20 13.46 -0.89
C HIS A 235 10.88 14.88 -0.36
N GLY A 236 11.75 15.47 0.45
CA GLY A 236 11.52 16.81 1.03
C GLY A 236 10.52 16.84 2.19
N MET A 237 10.13 15.66 2.71
CA MET A 237 9.22 15.54 3.84
C MET A 237 9.93 15.84 5.17
N ASP A 238 9.15 16.24 6.17
CA ASP A 238 9.66 16.38 7.55
C ASP A 238 9.97 15.01 8.17
N SER A 239 11.24 14.68 8.25
CA SER A 239 11.72 13.41 8.81
C SER A 239 11.61 13.28 10.33
N LYS A 240 11.12 14.31 11.02
CA LYS A 240 10.77 14.30 12.44
C LYS A 240 9.28 14.09 12.67
N GLY A 241 8.47 14.06 11.59
CA GLY A 241 7.06 13.78 11.66
C GLY A 241 6.76 12.32 12.01
N GLN A 242 5.51 12.05 12.33
CA GLN A 242 4.98 10.70 12.47
C GLN A 242 4.88 10.05 11.09
N LEU A 243 5.31 8.80 11.01
CA LEU A 243 5.13 7.95 9.83
C LEU A 243 4.83 6.54 10.31
N TYR A 244 3.67 6.05 9.98
CA TYR A 244 3.22 4.69 10.29
C TYR A 244 2.97 3.92 8.99
N LYS A 245 3.46 2.68 8.91
CA LYS A 245 3.02 1.75 7.88
C LYS A 245 1.81 1.01 8.42
N ILE A 246 0.70 1.10 7.72
CA ILE A 246 -0.54 0.41 8.06
C ILE A 246 -0.38 -1.08 7.72
N ASN A 247 -0.52 -1.94 8.73
CA ASN A 247 -0.43 -3.39 8.60
C ASN A 247 -1.81 -4.08 8.64
N SER A 248 -2.68 -3.65 9.59
CA SER A 248 -4.09 -4.06 9.70
C SER A 248 -4.80 -3.04 10.58
N PHE A 249 -5.36 -1.99 9.98
CA PHE A 249 -5.87 -0.86 10.75
C PHE A 249 -7.04 -0.17 10.05
N GLU A 250 -8.21 -0.25 10.67
CA GLU A 250 -9.47 0.28 10.15
C GLU A 250 -9.83 1.65 10.75
N PHE A 251 -8.88 2.36 11.33
CA PHE A 251 -9.04 3.67 12.00
C PHE A 251 -9.98 3.66 13.20
N PHE A 252 -10.25 2.50 13.82
CA PHE A 252 -10.84 2.45 15.15
C PHE A 252 -9.88 2.97 16.20
N ARG A 253 -10.44 3.46 17.33
CA ARG A 253 -9.62 4.04 18.40
C ARG A 253 -8.71 3.03 19.10
N TYR A 254 -9.06 1.75 19.13
CA TYR A 254 -8.29 0.67 19.78
C TYR A 254 -7.63 1.08 21.10
N GLU A 255 -8.43 1.54 22.10
CA GLU A 255 -7.93 2.16 23.34
C GLU A 255 -6.97 1.28 24.14
N ASP A 256 -7.11 -0.04 24.05
CA ASP A 256 -6.24 -1.00 24.73
C ASP A 256 -4.86 -1.15 24.05
N VAL A 257 -4.73 -0.77 22.78
CA VAL A 257 -3.51 -0.96 21.96
C VAL A 257 -2.85 0.37 21.62
N ILE A 258 -3.62 1.36 21.12
CA ILE A 258 -3.09 2.66 20.70
C ILE A 258 -3.00 3.58 21.91
N LYS A 259 -1.83 3.57 22.56
CA LYS A 259 -1.49 4.33 23.77
C LYS A 259 -0.27 5.19 23.54
N LYS A 260 -0.05 6.16 24.42
CA LYS A 260 1.20 6.91 24.44
C LYS A 260 2.35 6.01 24.86
N GLU A 261 3.56 6.29 24.37
CA GLU A 261 4.77 5.52 24.67
C GLU A 261 5.11 5.49 26.17
N ASP A 262 4.74 6.56 26.91
CA ASP A 262 4.94 6.67 28.36
C ASP A 262 3.81 6.04 29.21
N ASP A 263 2.77 5.48 28.60
CA ASP A 263 1.73 4.73 29.31
C ASP A 263 2.30 3.42 29.88
N PRO A 264 2.13 3.13 31.19
CA PRO A 264 2.67 1.92 31.80
C PRO A 264 2.16 0.59 31.19
N THR A 265 1.07 0.65 30.42
CA THR A 265 0.46 -0.52 29.77
C THR A 265 0.68 -0.54 28.25
N TYR A 266 1.54 0.37 27.74
CA TYR A 266 1.89 0.40 26.32
C TYR A 266 2.67 -0.86 25.92
N ASP A 267 2.22 -1.52 24.86
CA ASP A 267 2.90 -2.64 24.24
C ASP A 267 3.20 -2.30 22.77
N GLN A 268 4.47 -1.96 22.51
CA GLN A 268 4.91 -1.60 21.16
C GLN A 268 4.66 -2.73 20.15
N LYS A 269 4.82 -3.99 20.54
CA LYS A 269 4.59 -5.12 19.63
C LYS A 269 3.11 -5.25 19.24
N ALA A 270 2.21 -5.02 20.19
CA ALA A 270 0.78 -5.00 19.91
C ALA A 270 0.41 -3.80 19.03
N PHE A 271 0.98 -2.61 19.31
CA PHE A 271 0.81 -1.41 18.50
C PHE A 271 1.30 -1.64 17.05
N GLU A 272 2.48 -2.21 16.87
CA GLU A 272 3.08 -2.41 15.54
C GLU A 272 2.40 -3.52 14.71
N LYS A 273 1.54 -4.34 15.31
CA LYS A 273 0.64 -5.21 14.54
C LYS A 273 -0.40 -4.41 13.75
N LEU A 274 -0.82 -3.26 14.26
CA LEU A 274 -1.73 -2.34 13.58
C LEU A 274 -0.95 -1.34 12.71
N LEU A 275 0.01 -0.63 13.30
CA LEU A 275 0.73 0.52 12.75
C LEU A 275 2.23 0.40 13.02
N GLU A 276 3.01 -0.05 12.04
CA GLU A 276 4.47 -0.16 12.18
C GLU A 276 5.12 1.23 12.19
N ILE A 277 5.87 1.55 13.25
CA ILE A 277 6.50 2.86 13.46
C ILE A 277 7.69 3.03 12.51
N LYS A 278 7.65 4.04 11.63
CA LYS A 278 8.72 4.39 10.70
C LYS A 278 9.29 5.80 10.93
N GLY A 279 8.52 6.68 11.57
CA GLY A 279 8.87 8.05 11.91
C GLY A 279 9.11 8.29 13.39
N ASP A 280 8.49 9.35 13.92
CA ASP A 280 8.47 9.66 15.35
C ASP A 280 7.48 8.75 16.09
N SER A 281 7.77 8.43 17.37
CA SER A 281 6.96 7.54 18.21
C SER A 281 6.04 8.29 19.19
N ASP A 282 5.95 9.62 19.14
CA ASP A 282 4.94 10.36 19.88
C ASP A 282 3.55 10.15 19.24
N HIS A 283 2.74 9.31 19.86
CA HIS A 283 1.42 8.95 19.36
C HIS A 283 0.32 9.96 19.73
N THR A 284 0.66 11.10 20.35
CA THR A 284 -0.34 12.05 20.90
C THR A 284 -1.30 12.57 19.81
N LYS A 285 -0.77 12.99 18.64
CA LYS A 285 -1.60 13.47 17.52
C LYS A 285 -2.48 12.36 16.93
N LEU A 286 -1.92 11.17 16.79
CA LEU A 286 -2.66 10.00 16.30
C LEU A 286 -3.85 9.69 17.22
N ILE A 287 -3.60 9.65 18.53
CA ILE A 287 -4.64 9.38 19.54
C ILE A 287 -5.75 10.43 19.47
N GLN A 288 -5.39 11.73 19.36
CA GLN A 288 -6.38 12.79 19.27
C GLN A 288 -7.23 12.67 18.01
N MET A 289 -6.60 12.53 16.85
CA MET A 289 -7.29 12.36 15.57
C MET A 289 -8.24 11.14 15.61
N LEU A 290 -7.80 10.01 16.13
CA LEU A 290 -8.63 8.82 16.24
C LEU A 290 -9.78 8.99 17.24
N THR A 291 -9.56 9.71 18.33
CA THR A 291 -10.61 9.99 19.31
C THR A 291 -11.72 10.83 18.68
N ASP A 292 -11.37 11.89 17.97
CA ASP A 292 -12.33 12.77 17.31
C ASP A 292 -13.00 12.06 16.12
N LEU A 293 -12.23 11.31 15.33
CA LEU A 293 -12.76 10.52 14.22
C LEU A 293 -13.78 9.45 14.67
N ASN A 294 -13.61 8.86 15.85
CA ASN A 294 -14.55 7.86 16.37
C ASN A 294 -15.72 8.47 17.19
N ASP A 295 -15.70 9.76 17.42
CA ASP A 295 -16.86 10.49 17.97
C ASP A 295 -17.87 10.80 16.85
N THR A 296 -18.89 9.97 16.74
CA THR A 296 -19.94 10.13 15.72
C THR A 296 -20.84 11.35 15.93
N SER A 297 -20.74 12.06 17.05
CA SER A 297 -21.43 13.31 17.29
C SER A 297 -20.81 14.50 16.55
N GLN A 298 -19.54 14.39 16.15
CA GLN A 298 -18.82 15.41 15.37
C GLN A 298 -19.07 15.20 13.86
N PRO A 299 -19.36 16.26 13.09
CA PRO A 299 -19.47 16.15 11.62
C PRO A 299 -18.14 15.70 11.01
N ILE A 300 -18.19 14.79 10.03
CA ILE A 300 -16.97 14.33 9.37
C ILE A 300 -16.24 15.45 8.61
N ALA A 301 -16.97 16.43 8.10
CA ALA A 301 -16.36 17.58 7.42
C ALA A 301 -15.40 18.33 8.34
N ASP A 302 -15.79 18.58 9.61
CA ASP A 302 -14.95 19.26 10.59
C ASP A 302 -13.68 18.44 10.92
N ILE A 303 -13.82 17.10 11.00
CA ILE A 303 -12.71 16.17 11.23
C ILE A 303 -11.73 16.19 10.04
N LEU A 304 -12.25 16.19 8.81
CA LEU A 304 -11.42 16.24 7.61
C LEU A 304 -10.67 17.57 7.52
N ASP A 305 -11.33 18.68 7.75
CA ASP A 305 -10.72 20.02 7.70
C ASP A 305 -9.65 20.20 8.79
N GLN A 306 -9.80 19.54 9.93
CA GLN A 306 -8.85 19.63 11.04
C GLN A 306 -7.64 18.70 10.87
N TYR A 307 -7.86 17.47 10.37
CA TYR A 307 -6.86 16.41 10.47
C TYR A 307 -6.36 15.86 9.14
N PHE A 308 -7.00 16.11 8.01
CA PHE A 308 -6.62 15.49 6.75
C PHE A 308 -6.44 16.49 5.62
N ASP A 309 -5.50 16.24 4.75
CA ASP A 309 -5.48 16.85 3.43
C ASP A 309 -6.56 16.17 2.58
N ARG A 310 -7.68 16.86 2.36
CA ARG A 310 -8.84 16.31 1.64
C ARG A 310 -8.51 15.95 0.21
N GLU A 311 -7.68 16.75 -0.46
CA GLU A 311 -7.25 16.50 -1.83
C GLU A 311 -6.39 15.22 -1.90
N ASN A 312 -5.43 15.05 -1.00
CA ASN A 312 -4.64 13.83 -0.90
C ASN A 312 -5.53 12.60 -0.62
N LEU A 313 -6.47 12.71 0.31
CA LEU A 313 -7.35 11.60 0.70
C LEU A 313 -8.26 11.17 -0.45
N THR A 314 -8.90 12.10 -1.16
CA THR A 314 -9.80 11.81 -2.29
C THR A 314 -9.04 11.24 -3.49
N TYR A 315 -7.88 11.81 -3.85
CA TYR A 315 -7.04 11.29 -4.95
C TYR A 315 -6.43 9.93 -4.62
N TRP A 316 -6.03 9.70 -3.36
CA TRP A 316 -5.55 8.39 -2.93
C TRP A 316 -6.65 7.33 -3.11
N MET A 317 -7.86 7.58 -2.62
CA MET A 317 -8.98 6.65 -2.75
C MET A 317 -9.37 6.44 -4.23
N ALA A 318 -9.46 7.52 -5.01
CA ALA A 318 -9.76 7.46 -6.44
C ALA A 318 -8.73 6.61 -7.22
N TYR A 319 -7.44 6.78 -6.91
CA TYR A 319 -6.38 5.99 -7.53
C TYR A 319 -6.51 4.50 -7.22
N GLN A 320 -6.73 4.13 -5.96
CA GLN A 320 -6.87 2.74 -5.56
C GLN A 320 -8.13 2.09 -6.17
N ILE A 321 -9.24 2.84 -6.23
CA ILE A 321 -10.48 2.38 -6.89
C ILE A 321 -10.25 2.13 -8.37
N LEU A 322 -9.67 3.08 -9.11
CA LEU A 322 -9.47 2.98 -10.55
C LEU A 322 -8.45 1.92 -10.95
N THR A 323 -7.43 1.69 -10.13
CA THR A 323 -6.45 0.62 -10.37
C THR A 323 -6.93 -0.74 -9.86
N GLY A 324 -8.08 -0.80 -9.17
CA GLY A 324 -8.66 -2.02 -8.62
C GLY A 324 -7.82 -2.67 -7.54
N ASN A 325 -7.05 -1.87 -6.78
CA ASN A 325 -6.23 -2.36 -5.69
C ASN A 325 -7.07 -2.56 -4.42
N VAL A 326 -7.69 -3.72 -4.29
CA VAL A 326 -8.60 -4.04 -3.18
C VAL A 326 -7.87 -4.31 -1.84
N ASP A 327 -6.56 -4.47 -1.87
CA ASP A 327 -5.75 -4.80 -0.69
C ASP A 327 -5.29 -3.55 0.10
N THR A 328 -6.04 -2.44 0.01
CA THR A 328 -5.70 -1.15 0.61
C THR A 328 -6.74 -0.62 1.60
N GLN A 329 -7.81 -1.37 1.87
CA GLN A 329 -8.86 -0.91 2.78
C GLN A 329 -8.39 -0.73 4.24
N ASN A 330 -7.39 -1.51 4.68
CA ASN A 330 -6.87 -1.46 6.05
C ASN A 330 -5.36 -1.80 6.13
N ARG A 331 -4.66 -1.83 5.01
CA ARG A 331 -3.22 -2.14 4.91
C ARG A 331 -2.60 -1.47 3.69
N ASN A 332 -1.31 -1.74 3.45
CA ASN A 332 -0.60 -1.30 2.24
C ASN A 332 -0.66 0.22 1.99
N THR A 333 -0.55 0.99 3.07
CA THR A 333 -0.56 2.45 3.05
C THR A 333 0.36 2.97 4.15
N TYR A 334 1.01 4.11 3.92
CA TYR A 334 1.61 4.89 4.99
C TYR A 334 0.67 5.99 5.41
N LEU A 335 0.62 6.24 6.72
CA LEU A 335 -0.04 7.38 7.34
C LEU A 335 1.05 8.33 7.86
N TYR A 336 1.10 9.53 7.30
CA TYR A 336 2.14 10.53 7.59
C TYR A 336 1.56 11.82 8.13
N SER A 337 2.24 12.43 9.12
CA SER A 337 1.94 13.79 9.59
C SER A 337 3.23 14.52 9.94
N PRO A 338 3.49 15.74 9.42
CA PRO A 338 4.65 16.55 9.79
C PRO A 338 4.67 16.88 11.29
N GLN A 339 5.85 17.14 11.87
CA GLN A 339 5.99 17.41 13.32
C GLN A 339 5.13 18.60 13.79
N ASN A 340 5.08 19.66 13.00
CA ASN A 340 4.44 20.92 13.37
C ASN A 340 3.07 21.13 12.70
N SER A 341 2.42 20.07 12.25
CA SER A 341 1.07 20.08 11.69
C SER A 341 0.26 18.94 12.27
N ASP A 342 -1.05 19.12 12.39
CA ASP A 342 -1.98 18.06 12.76
C ASP A 342 -2.54 17.33 11.52
N THR A 343 -2.16 17.78 10.31
CA THR A 343 -2.64 17.22 9.04
C THR A 343 -2.01 15.86 8.75
N TRP A 344 -2.84 14.89 8.39
CA TRP A 344 -2.46 13.54 7.98
C TRP A 344 -2.61 13.35 6.49
N TYR A 345 -1.68 12.57 5.92
CA TYR A 345 -1.62 12.22 4.50
C TYR A 345 -1.53 10.72 4.34
N LEU A 346 -2.19 10.20 3.31
CA LEU A 346 -2.06 8.81 2.87
C LEU A 346 -1.03 8.71 1.74
N ILE A 347 -0.10 7.76 1.87
CA ILE A 347 0.94 7.49 0.87
C ILE A 347 0.85 6.02 0.48
N ALA A 348 0.69 5.74 -0.81
CA ALA A 348 0.52 4.39 -1.32
C ALA A 348 1.75 3.50 -1.05
N TRP A 349 1.49 2.25 -0.65
CA TRP A 349 2.51 1.24 -0.42
C TRP A 349 2.03 -0.12 -0.94
N ASP A 350 2.98 -0.90 -1.50
CA ASP A 350 2.77 -2.28 -1.99
C ASP A 350 1.60 -2.41 -2.98
N ASN A 351 1.73 -1.72 -4.12
CA ASN A 351 0.68 -1.62 -5.14
C ASN A 351 0.68 -2.82 -6.12
N ASP A 352 1.22 -3.97 -5.73
CA ASP A 352 1.24 -5.18 -6.59
C ASP A 352 -0.15 -5.83 -6.77
N GLY A 353 -1.11 -5.43 -5.95
CA GLY A 353 -2.53 -5.74 -6.09
C GLY A 353 -3.27 -4.93 -7.16
N SER A 354 -2.66 -3.88 -7.72
CA SER A 354 -3.25 -3.05 -8.79
C SER A 354 -3.30 -3.81 -10.11
N PHE A 355 -4.33 -3.53 -10.93
CA PHE A 355 -4.49 -4.09 -12.29
C PHE A 355 -4.51 -5.63 -12.30
N MET A 356 -5.15 -6.26 -11.32
CA MET A 356 -5.19 -7.71 -11.15
C MET A 356 -6.47 -8.37 -11.70
N ARG A 357 -7.47 -7.59 -12.09
CA ARG A 357 -8.80 -8.10 -12.46
C ARG A 357 -8.77 -9.20 -13.52
N THR A 358 -8.13 -8.95 -14.65
CA THR A 358 -8.04 -9.93 -15.74
C THR A 358 -7.27 -11.18 -15.33
N GLU A 359 -6.20 -11.02 -14.55
CA GLU A 359 -5.42 -12.15 -14.07
C GLU A 359 -6.21 -13.01 -13.09
N TYR A 360 -6.98 -12.41 -12.18
CA TYR A 360 -7.85 -13.14 -11.27
C TYR A 360 -8.93 -13.92 -12.01
N ASN A 361 -9.56 -13.30 -13.01
CA ASN A 361 -10.55 -13.98 -13.85
C ASN A 361 -9.96 -15.18 -14.60
N ILE A 362 -8.76 -15.04 -15.17
CA ILE A 362 -8.07 -16.12 -15.90
C ILE A 362 -7.63 -17.26 -14.98
N LYS A 363 -7.25 -16.93 -13.74
CA LYS A 363 -6.86 -17.92 -12.72
C LYS A 363 -8.07 -18.57 -12.04
N ASN A 364 -9.29 -18.29 -12.47
CA ASN A 364 -10.54 -18.69 -11.79
C ASN A 364 -10.58 -18.32 -10.31
N ARG A 365 -9.91 -17.24 -9.92
CA ARG A 365 -10.12 -16.60 -8.62
C ARG A 365 -11.43 -15.78 -8.67
N SER A 366 -12.50 -16.39 -9.15
CA SER A 366 -13.86 -15.83 -9.17
C SER A 366 -14.48 -15.70 -7.78
N GLU A 367 -13.72 -16.03 -6.74
CA GLU A 367 -14.11 -16.00 -5.34
C GLU A 367 -13.65 -14.69 -4.69
N GLN A 368 -13.96 -13.56 -5.33
CA GLN A 368 -13.90 -12.27 -4.68
C GLN A 368 -15.23 -12.00 -3.97
N GLY A 369 -15.17 -11.35 -2.81
CA GLY A 369 -16.36 -10.83 -2.16
C GLY A 369 -17.09 -9.85 -3.09
N SER A 370 -18.42 -9.86 -3.07
CA SER A 370 -19.22 -8.94 -3.89
C SER A 370 -18.94 -7.47 -3.58
N TRP A 371 -18.33 -7.22 -2.44
CA TRP A 371 -17.93 -5.91 -1.93
C TRP A 371 -16.47 -5.51 -2.29
N GLU A 372 -15.65 -6.40 -2.84
CA GLU A 372 -14.26 -6.10 -3.22
C GLU A 372 -14.19 -5.25 -4.51
N CYS A 373 -14.90 -4.16 -4.55
CA CYS A 373 -14.89 -3.20 -5.67
C CYS A 373 -15.41 -1.83 -5.25
N GLY A 374 -15.01 -0.79 -5.94
CA GLY A 374 -15.49 0.57 -5.74
C GLY A 374 -15.43 1.01 -4.29
N VAL A 375 -16.47 1.73 -3.83
CA VAL A 375 -16.55 2.25 -2.45
C VAL A 375 -16.87 1.17 -1.42
N SER A 376 -17.52 0.08 -1.84
CA SER A 376 -17.86 -1.02 -0.94
C SER A 376 -16.62 -1.64 -0.28
N ASN A 377 -15.49 -1.68 -1.00
CA ASN A 377 -14.22 -2.19 -0.47
C ASN A 377 -13.72 -1.44 0.76
N TYR A 378 -14.09 -0.17 0.91
CA TYR A 378 -13.61 0.71 1.99
C TYR A 378 -14.60 0.86 3.14
N TRP A 379 -15.81 0.31 3.02
CA TRP A 379 -16.90 0.53 3.97
C TRP A 379 -16.63 -0.03 5.38
N GLY A 380 -15.78 -1.04 5.50
CA GLY A 380 -15.38 -1.61 6.78
C GLY A 380 -14.38 -0.77 7.60
N ASN A 381 -13.89 0.35 7.04
CA ASN A 381 -12.92 1.24 7.67
C ASN A 381 -13.61 2.53 8.13
N VAL A 382 -13.43 2.90 9.40
CA VAL A 382 -14.15 4.05 10.02
C VAL A 382 -13.91 5.35 9.28
N LEU A 383 -12.67 5.66 8.91
CA LEU A 383 -12.35 6.89 8.17
C LEU A 383 -13.12 6.93 6.85
N PHE A 384 -12.96 5.90 6.04
CA PHE A 384 -13.56 5.86 4.71
C PHE A 384 -15.08 5.75 4.77
N GLN A 385 -15.63 4.97 5.71
CA GLN A 385 -17.08 4.87 5.90
C GLN A 385 -17.70 6.23 6.22
N ARG A 386 -17.12 6.98 7.17
CA ARG A 386 -17.61 8.31 7.54
C ARG A 386 -17.47 9.32 6.39
N CYS A 387 -16.35 9.29 5.67
CA CYS A 387 -16.14 10.09 4.47
C CYS A 387 -17.21 9.81 3.42
N LEU A 388 -17.46 8.54 3.11
CA LEU A 388 -18.42 8.13 2.08
C LEU A 388 -19.87 8.44 2.45
N GLN A 389 -20.21 8.57 3.72
CA GLN A 389 -21.53 9.04 4.17
C GLN A 389 -21.75 10.54 3.90
N SER A 390 -20.68 11.33 3.73
CA SER A 390 -20.77 12.75 3.33
C SER A 390 -21.02 12.88 1.83
N GLU A 391 -22.04 13.62 1.43
CA GLU A 391 -22.33 13.93 0.02
C GLU A 391 -21.19 14.75 -0.59
N ASP A 392 -20.76 15.82 0.11
CA ASP A 392 -19.65 16.68 -0.33
C ASP A 392 -18.38 15.87 -0.62
N PHE A 393 -18.04 14.91 0.25
CA PHE A 393 -16.87 14.06 0.03
C PHE A 393 -17.05 13.13 -1.20
N ARG A 394 -18.25 12.60 -1.43
CA ARG A 394 -18.50 11.77 -2.62
C ARG A 394 -18.41 12.60 -3.91
N GLU A 395 -18.85 13.88 -3.89
CA GLU A 395 -18.68 14.78 -5.02
C GLU A 395 -17.18 15.07 -5.30
N GLU A 396 -16.38 15.32 -4.26
CA GLU A 396 -14.92 15.48 -4.37
C GLU A 396 -14.26 14.19 -4.89
N LEU A 397 -14.66 13.03 -4.41
CA LEU A 397 -14.17 11.73 -4.86
C LEU A 397 -14.50 11.49 -6.33
N ASP A 398 -15.74 11.78 -6.75
CA ASP A 398 -16.14 11.63 -8.16
C ASP A 398 -15.33 12.57 -9.05
N ALA A 399 -15.11 13.81 -8.65
CA ALA A 399 -14.26 14.76 -9.37
C ALA A 399 -12.82 14.24 -9.51
N ALA A 400 -12.23 13.72 -8.43
CA ALA A 400 -10.89 13.10 -8.46
C ALA A 400 -10.84 11.86 -9.38
N ILE A 401 -11.89 11.04 -9.37
CA ILE A 401 -12.03 9.88 -10.25
C ILE A 401 -12.08 10.31 -11.73
N GLN A 402 -12.86 11.35 -12.08
CA GLN A 402 -12.93 11.83 -13.47
C GLN A 402 -11.59 12.42 -13.95
N ASP A 403 -10.89 13.16 -13.08
CA ASP A 403 -9.57 13.68 -13.38
C ASP A 403 -8.56 12.55 -13.61
N LEU A 404 -8.49 11.59 -12.68
CA LEU A 404 -7.59 10.45 -12.79
C LEU A 404 -7.91 9.51 -13.97
N ARG A 405 -9.18 9.35 -14.37
CA ARG A 405 -9.52 8.59 -15.59
C ARG A 405 -8.92 9.23 -16.83
N SER A 406 -8.89 10.57 -16.90
CA SER A 406 -8.25 11.29 -18.00
C SER A 406 -6.75 11.07 -18.01
N TYR A 407 -6.11 11.04 -16.85
CA TYR A 407 -4.68 10.79 -16.69
C TYR A 407 -4.31 9.32 -16.94
N LEU A 408 -5.04 8.36 -16.37
CA LEU A 408 -4.85 6.91 -16.51
C LEU A 408 -5.42 6.38 -17.83
N SER A 409 -5.16 7.09 -18.93
CA SER A 409 -5.69 6.75 -20.25
C SER A 409 -5.15 5.42 -20.79
N VAL A 410 -5.95 4.77 -21.64
CA VAL A 410 -5.56 3.54 -22.33
C VAL A 410 -4.21 3.69 -23.05
N ASP A 411 -4.02 4.82 -23.75
CA ASP A 411 -2.78 5.07 -24.52
C ASP A 411 -1.56 5.16 -23.59
N ARG A 412 -1.67 5.90 -22.49
CA ARG A 412 -0.58 6.03 -21.50
C ARG A 412 -0.19 4.68 -20.92
N ILE A 413 -1.16 3.95 -20.38
CA ILE A 413 -0.90 2.65 -19.74
C ILE A 413 -0.38 1.64 -20.77
N SER A 414 -0.92 1.62 -22.00
CA SER A 414 -0.43 0.74 -23.06
C SER A 414 1.03 1.02 -23.41
N SER A 415 1.41 2.30 -23.54
CA SER A 415 2.79 2.67 -23.84
C SER A 415 3.75 2.20 -22.75
N MET A 416 3.42 2.43 -21.48
CA MET A 416 4.24 2.00 -20.34
C MET A 416 4.36 0.48 -20.28
N ILE A 417 3.27 -0.25 -20.51
CA ILE A 417 3.29 -1.72 -20.52
C ILE A 417 4.20 -2.25 -21.62
N GLU A 418 4.15 -1.69 -22.83
CA GLU A 418 5.04 -2.12 -23.93
C GLU A 418 6.53 -1.90 -23.56
N GLU A 419 6.87 -0.83 -22.89
CA GLU A 419 8.23 -0.59 -22.37
C GLU A 419 8.63 -1.66 -21.35
N TYR A 420 7.79 -1.93 -20.33
CA TYR A 420 8.09 -2.92 -19.29
C TYR A 420 8.18 -4.36 -19.83
N ARG A 421 7.38 -4.69 -20.84
CA ARG A 421 7.42 -6.00 -21.48
C ARG A 421 8.80 -6.30 -22.10
N THR A 422 9.48 -5.31 -22.65
CA THR A 422 10.84 -5.50 -23.21
C THR A 422 11.82 -6.00 -22.16
N VAL A 423 11.59 -5.66 -20.89
CA VAL A 423 12.39 -6.11 -19.75
C VAL A 423 11.86 -7.43 -19.21
N THR A 424 10.59 -7.44 -18.74
CA THR A 424 10.09 -8.57 -17.94
C THR A 424 9.97 -9.86 -18.72
N GLN A 425 9.58 -9.83 -20.00
CA GLN A 425 9.51 -11.02 -20.84
C GLN A 425 10.87 -11.67 -21.08
N LYS A 426 11.94 -10.88 -21.21
CA LYS A 426 13.32 -11.41 -21.34
C LYS A 426 13.64 -12.33 -20.17
N TYR A 427 13.31 -11.93 -18.93
CA TYR A 427 13.60 -12.72 -17.74
C TYR A 427 12.60 -13.85 -17.51
N LEU A 428 11.31 -13.61 -17.72
CA LEU A 428 10.28 -14.65 -17.57
C LEU A 428 10.46 -15.84 -18.54
N ASN A 429 11.11 -15.61 -19.67
CA ASN A 429 11.41 -16.66 -20.66
C ASN A 429 12.78 -17.33 -20.45
N GLN A 430 13.50 -17.01 -19.38
CA GLN A 430 14.81 -17.54 -19.05
C GLN A 430 14.90 -18.00 -17.59
N MET A 431 15.80 -18.98 -17.33
CA MET A 431 16.12 -19.37 -15.96
C MET A 431 16.82 -18.20 -15.23
N PRO A 432 16.60 -18.00 -13.91
CA PRO A 432 15.78 -18.84 -13.03
C PRO A 432 14.28 -18.46 -13.00
N ASP A 433 13.87 -17.32 -13.57
CA ASP A 433 12.51 -16.81 -13.45
C ASP A 433 11.48 -17.68 -14.17
N GLN A 434 11.85 -18.25 -15.31
CA GLN A 434 10.98 -19.15 -16.10
C GLN A 434 10.45 -20.34 -15.27
N MET A 435 11.26 -20.88 -14.37
CA MET A 435 10.87 -22.03 -13.53
C MET A 435 9.65 -21.72 -12.65
N TYR A 436 9.51 -20.47 -12.26
CA TYR A 436 8.47 -20.01 -11.33
C TYR A 436 7.47 -19.05 -11.97
N ALA A 437 7.50 -18.91 -13.29
CA ALA A 437 6.58 -18.05 -14.01
C ALA A 437 5.13 -18.60 -13.85
N PRO A 438 4.18 -17.81 -13.28
CA PRO A 438 2.85 -18.32 -12.96
C PRO A 438 1.93 -18.41 -14.19
N LEU A 439 2.35 -17.81 -15.32
CA LEU A 439 1.57 -17.71 -16.56
C LEU A 439 2.33 -18.31 -17.73
N THR A 440 1.57 -18.85 -18.68
CA THR A 440 2.09 -19.12 -20.02
C THR A 440 2.22 -17.83 -20.81
N GLU A 441 3.06 -17.80 -21.84
CA GLU A 441 3.23 -16.64 -22.72
C GLU A 441 1.89 -16.13 -23.28
N ALA A 442 1.02 -17.03 -23.76
CA ALA A 442 -0.30 -16.67 -24.29
C ALA A 442 -1.19 -15.99 -23.22
N LYS A 443 -1.17 -16.45 -21.98
CA LYS A 443 -1.91 -15.82 -20.87
C LYS A 443 -1.29 -14.47 -20.50
N TYR A 444 0.04 -14.38 -20.49
CA TYR A 444 0.74 -13.11 -20.28
C TYR A 444 0.30 -12.06 -21.29
N GLU A 445 0.31 -12.40 -22.59
CA GLU A 445 -0.13 -11.50 -23.66
C GLU A 445 -1.60 -11.06 -23.50
N THR A 446 -2.48 -12.00 -23.17
CA THR A 446 -3.89 -11.71 -22.92
C THR A 446 -4.06 -10.70 -21.79
N ILE A 447 -3.35 -10.88 -20.68
CA ILE A 447 -3.46 -10.00 -19.52
C ILE A 447 -2.82 -8.64 -19.81
N ALA A 448 -1.61 -8.60 -20.36
CA ALA A 448 -0.92 -7.36 -20.69
C ALA A 448 -1.76 -6.45 -21.60
N SER A 449 -2.43 -7.05 -22.61
CA SER A 449 -3.32 -6.34 -23.53
C SER A 449 -4.61 -5.85 -22.86
N ALA A 450 -5.05 -6.48 -21.78
CA ALA A 450 -6.32 -6.15 -21.10
C ALA A 450 -6.14 -5.08 -20.01
N ILE A 451 -4.98 -5.01 -19.35
CA ILE A 451 -4.71 -4.07 -18.24
C ILE A 451 -5.13 -2.62 -18.56
N PRO A 452 -4.84 -2.03 -19.74
CA PRO A 452 -5.23 -0.65 -20.02
C PRO A 452 -6.73 -0.40 -19.94
N SER A 453 -7.56 -1.41 -20.16
CA SER A 453 -9.02 -1.32 -20.07
C SER A 453 -9.56 -1.54 -18.65
N GLU A 454 -8.74 -2.00 -17.71
CA GLU A 454 -9.19 -2.29 -16.34
C GLU A 454 -9.59 -1.02 -15.57
N VAL A 455 -9.00 0.13 -15.90
CA VAL A 455 -9.38 1.42 -15.30
C VAL A 455 -10.87 1.72 -15.57
N GLU A 456 -11.32 1.56 -16.81
CA GLU A 456 -12.72 1.79 -17.16
C GLU A 456 -13.65 0.73 -16.56
N GLN A 457 -13.22 -0.53 -16.52
CA GLN A 457 -13.97 -1.59 -15.85
C GLN A 457 -14.13 -1.31 -14.35
N ASN A 458 -13.09 -0.83 -13.70
CA ASN A 458 -13.12 -0.46 -12.27
C ASN A 458 -13.98 0.78 -12.03
N TYR A 459 -14.00 1.72 -12.98
CA TYR A 459 -14.92 2.86 -12.92
C TYR A 459 -16.39 2.42 -13.00
N GLU A 460 -16.75 1.50 -13.90
CA GLU A 460 -18.11 0.96 -13.94
C GLU A 460 -18.49 0.28 -12.62
N LEU A 461 -17.58 -0.48 -12.03
CA LEU A 461 -17.80 -1.10 -10.73
C LEU A 461 -17.89 -0.08 -9.58
N TYR A 462 -17.16 1.04 -9.67
CA TYR A 462 -17.33 2.15 -8.75
C TYR A 462 -18.78 2.69 -8.80
N LYS A 463 -19.31 2.95 -9.99
CA LYS A 463 -20.70 3.39 -10.15
C LYS A 463 -21.69 2.36 -9.61
N GLU A 464 -21.51 1.08 -9.99
CA GLU A 464 -22.35 0.01 -9.47
C GLU A 464 -22.31 -0.10 -7.94
N SER A 465 -21.16 0.16 -7.32
CA SER A 465 -21.02 0.09 -5.86
C SER A 465 -21.79 1.19 -5.13
N LEU A 466 -22.04 2.34 -5.78
CA LEU A 466 -22.87 3.41 -5.23
C LEU A 466 -24.36 3.07 -5.25
N GLU A 467 -24.80 2.21 -6.18
CA GLU A 467 -26.20 1.79 -6.33
C GLU A 467 -26.57 0.59 -5.43
N LYS A 468 -25.58 -0.08 -4.83
CA LYS A 468 -25.77 -1.27 -3.98
C LYS A 468 -25.89 -0.89 -2.52
N PRO A 469 -26.63 -1.67 -1.71
CA PRO A 469 -26.47 -1.61 -0.26
C PRO A 469 -25.02 -1.81 0.14
N MET A 470 -24.54 -1.14 1.18
CA MET A 470 -23.19 -1.31 1.68
C MET A 470 -23.02 -2.63 2.43
N PRO A 471 -21.84 -3.25 2.37
CA PRO A 471 -21.57 -4.47 3.11
C PRO A 471 -21.59 -4.24 4.64
N PHE A 472 -21.73 -5.31 5.40
CA PHE A 472 -21.92 -5.28 6.85
C PHE A 472 -21.29 -6.54 7.47
N PHE A 473 -21.11 -6.55 8.79
CA PHE A 473 -20.64 -7.73 9.52
C PHE A 473 -21.79 -8.51 10.16
N ILE A 474 -21.67 -9.83 10.16
CA ILE A 474 -22.56 -10.73 10.86
C ILE A 474 -22.07 -10.87 12.30
N GLY A 475 -22.93 -10.51 13.27
CA GLY A 475 -22.63 -10.70 14.70
C GLY A 475 -22.54 -12.18 15.08
N LYS A 476 -21.92 -12.45 16.23
CA LYS A 476 -21.89 -13.81 16.79
C LYS A 476 -23.30 -14.30 17.07
N PRO A 477 -23.71 -15.47 16.54
CA PRO A 477 -25.01 -16.06 16.91
C PRO A 477 -25.08 -16.39 18.39
N VAL A 478 -26.23 -16.20 19.02
CA VAL A 478 -26.42 -16.39 20.45
C VAL A 478 -27.62 -17.34 20.71
N ILE A 479 -27.49 -18.24 21.66
CA ILE A 479 -28.58 -19.09 22.10
C ILE A 479 -29.16 -18.56 23.42
N GLU A 480 -30.45 -18.24 23.39
CA GLU A 480 -31.24 -17.90 24.59
C GLU A 480 -32.36 -18.95 24.81
N GLY A 481 -32.16 -19.83 25.74
CA GLY A 481 -33.08 -20.92 26.01
C GLY A 481 -33.19 -21.92 24.86
N LYS A 482 -34.27 -21.87 24.08
CA LYS A 482 -34.49 -22.75 22.91
C LYS A 482 -34.44 -21.94 21.59
N ILE A 483 -34.04 -20.69 21.64
CA ILE A 483 -34.02 -19.78 20.51
C ILE A 483 -32.57 -19.48 20.12
N LEU A 484 -32.24 -19.67 18.87
CA LEU A 484 -31.00 -19.21 18.22
C LEU A 484 -31.28 -17.85 17.58
N LYS A 485 -30.53 -16.85 18.00
CA LYS A 485 -30.66 -15.48 17.54
C LYS A 485 -29.47 -15.09 16.65
N PHE A 486 -29.78 -14.37 15.60
CA PHE A 486 -28.82 -13.74 14.68
C PHE A 486 -28.99 -12.24 14.75
N ASN A 487 -27.90 -11.51 14.72
CA ASN A 487 -27.83 -10.07 14.55
C ASN A 487 -26.73 -9.72 13.57
N TRP A 488 -26.82 -8.58 12.95
CA TRP A 488 -25.81 -8.04 12.01
C TRP A 488 -25.87 -6.51 12.03
N ASP A 489 -24.85 -5.87 11.45
CA ASP A 489 -24.86 -4.42 11.32
C ASP A 489 -25.87 -4.00 10.26
N ALA A 490 -26.55 -2.87 10.48
CA ALA A 490 -27.44 -2.32 9.50
C ALA A 490 -26.64 -1.89 8.25
N SER A 491 -27.03 -2.43 7.09
CA SER A 491 -26.50 -1.97 5.82
C SER A 491 -26.95 -0.53 5.53
N TYR A 492 -26.21 0.18 4.71
CA TYR A 492 -26.47 1.56 4.31
C TYR A 492 -26.71 1.63 2.80
N ASP A 493 -27.55 2.57 2.38
CA ASP A 493 -27.84 2.83 0.97
C ASP A 493 -27.72 4.33 0.70
N PHE A 494 -26.94 4.70 -0.32
CA PHE A 494 -26.67 6.12 -0.61
C PHE A 494 -27.87 6.88 -1.14
N ASP A 495 -28.83 6.19 -1.76
CA ASP A 495 -30.09 6.74 -2.25
C ASP A 495 -31.22 6.66 -1.22
N ALA A 496 -30.88 6.26 0.01
CA ALA A 496 -31.83 6.07 1.11
C ALA A 496 -32.96 5.11 0.79
N GLU A 497 -32.72 4.12 -0.08
CA GLU A 497 -33.68 3.07 -0.40
C GLU A 497 -33.94 2.17 0.82
N THR A 498 -35.15 1.61 0.88
CA THR A 498 -35.46 0.62 1.91
C THR A 498 -34.67 -0.66 1.68
N ILE A 499 -33.92 -1.07 2.69
CA ILE A 499 -33.15 -2.32 2.69
C ILE A 499 -33.96 -3.43 3.39
N THR A 500 -33.95 -4.59 2.80
CA THR A 500 -34.45 -5.82 3.39
C THR A 500 -33.38 -6.89 3.37
N TYR A 501 -33.44 -7.84 4.31
CA TYR A 501 -32.45 -8.90 4.46
C TYR A 501 -33.06 -10.28 4.24
N THR A 502 -32.28 -11.18 3.68
CA THR A 502 -32.53 -12.62 3.67
C THR A 502 -31.50 -13.31 4.54
N VAL A 503 -31.95 -14.11 5.50
CA VAL A 503 -31.10 -14.95 6.36
C VAL A 503 -31.31 -16.41 6.00
N GLU A 504 -30.23 -17.13 5.79
CA GLU A 504 -30.20 -18.57 5.55
C GLU A 504 -29.25 -19.24 6.53
N LEU A 505 -29.69 -20.34 7.15
CA LEU A 505 -28.88 -21.22 7.99
C LEU A 505 -28.78 -22.58 7.31
N ALA A 506 -27.60 -23.09 7.09
CA ALA A 506 -27.33 -24.36 6.43
C ALA A 506 -26.35 -25.23 7.20
N LYS A 507 -26.32 -26.53 6.91
CA LYS A 507 -25.35 -27.49 7.44
C LYS A 507 -24.07 -27.59 6.59
N ASP A 508 -24.06 -26.96 5.42
CA ASP A 508 -22.92 -26.96 4.52
C ASP A 508 -22.67 -25.55 3.94
N TYR A 509 -21.39 -25.23 3.69
CA TYR A 509 -20.98 -23.91 3.20
C TYR A 509 -21.47 -23.59 1.78
N LYS A 510 -21.98 -24.59 1.04
CA LYS A 510 -22.59 -24.39 -0.28
C LYS A 510 -24.09 -24.11 -0.21
N PHE A 511 -24.67 -24.16 1.00
CA PHE A 511 -26.10 -23.95 1.25
C PHE A 511 -27.01 -24.92 0.49
N ASN A 512 -26.59 -26.18 0.34
CA ASN A 512 -27.43 -27.24 -0.23
C ASN A 512 -28.44 -27.77 0.80
N GLU A 513 -28.06 -27.82 2.09
CA GLU A 513 -28.91 -28.28 3.19
C GLU A 513 -29.33 -27.09 4.08
N ILE A 514 -30.24 -26.25 3.56
CA ILE A 514 -30.82 -25.13 4.31
C ILE A 514 -31.79 -25.67 5.38
N VAL A 515 -31.53 -25.34 6.65
CA VAL A 515 -32.36 -25.71 7.80
C VAL A 515 -33.29 -24.58 8.26
N PHE A 516 -32.95 -23.35 7.92
CA PHE A 516 -33.80 -22.20 8.20
C PHE A 516 -33.58 -21.12 7.10
N ARG A 517 -34.68 -20.47 6.71
CA ARG A 517 -34.64 -19.31 5.82
C ARG A 517 -35.74 -18.33 6.21
N LYS A 518 -35.43 -17.05 6.20
CA LYS A 518 -36.36 -15.95 6.42
C LYS A 518 -36.02 -14.81 5.44
N ASP A 519 -37.00 -14.36 4.69
CA ASP A 519 -36.87 -13.31 3.68
C ASP A 519 -37.58 -12.03 4.14
N ASN A 520 -37.25 -10.92 3.51
CA ASN A 520 -37.88 -9.59 3.68
C ASN A 520 -37.81 -9.09 5.14
N ILE A 521 -36.70 -9.32 5.82
CA ILE A 521 -36.44 -8.85 7.17
C ILE A 521 -36.04 -7.36 7.08
N GLN A 522 -36.69 -6.50 7.87
CA GLN A 522 -36.39 -5.06 7.89
C GLN A 522 -35.44 -4.65 9.03
N MET A 523 -35.50 -5.36 10.15
CA MET A 523 -34.58 -5.11 11.27
C MET A 523 -33.37 -6.05 11.16
N PRO A 524 -32.16 -5.62 11.52
CA PRO A 524 -30.95 -6.43 11.38
C PRO A 524 -30.86 -7.55 12.45
N GLU A 525 -31.95 -8.30 12.59
CA GLU A 525 -32.07 -9.40 13.53
C GLU A 525 -33.00 -10.52 13.01
N ALA A 526 -32.72 -11.74 13.37
CA ALA A 526 -33.57 -12.88 13.10
C ALA A 526 -33.43 -13.94 14.19
N GLU A 527 -34.45 -14.77 14.33
CA GLU A 527 -34.43 -15.87 15.28
C GLU A 527 -35.07 -17.14 14.72
N THR A 528 -34.60 -18.28 15.23
CA THR A 528 -35.15 -19.59 14.94
C THR A 528 -35.02 -20.50 16.16
N THR A 529 -35.65 -21.66 16.14
CA THR A 529 -35.41 -22.69 17.17
C THR A 529 -33.97 -23.22 17.06
N VAL A 530 -33.35 -23.51 18.22
CA VAL A 530 -32.00 -24.10 18.25
C VAL A 530 -32.02 -25.45 17.52
N PRO A 531 -31.24 -25.61 16.43
CA PRO A 531 -31.12 -26.90 15.78
C PRO A 531 -30.28 -27.87 16.59
N ALA A 532 -30.12 -29.14 16.15
CA ALA A 532 -29.26 -30.12 16.80
C ALA A 532 -27.79 -29.66 16.87
N ASP A 533 -27.02 -30.24 17.78
CA ASP A 533 -25.58 -30.02 17.86
C ASP A 533 -24.89 -30.30 16.50
N GLY A 534 -23.92 -29.46 16.13
CA GLY A 534 -23.20 -29.59 14.87
C GLY A 534 -22.65 -28.31 14.34
N GLN A 535 -22.03 -28.38 13.15
CA GLN A 535 -21.50 -27.24 12.39
C GLN A 535 -22.62 -26.61 11.54
N TYR A 536 -22.65 -25.28 11.53
CA TYR A 536 -23.62 -24.50 10.77
C TYR A 536 -22.96 -23.32 10.09
N PHE A 537 -23.61 -22.88 9.00
CA PHE A 537 -23.22 -21.72 8.21
C PHE A 537 -24.41 -20.77 8.12
N VAL A 538 -24.21 -19.53 8.54
CA VAL A 538 -25.19 -18.46 8.35
C VAL A 538 -24.75 -17.54 7.24
N ARG A 539 -25.65 -17.27 6.29
CA ARG A 539 -25.49 -16.28 5.22
C ARG A 539 -26.58 -15.23 5.34
N ILE A 540 -26.16 -13.98 5.24
CA ILE A 540 -27.09 -12.84 5.28
C ILE A 540 -26.81 -11.97 4.05
N ARG A 541 -27.88 -11.66 3.32
CA ARG A 541 -27.82 -10.84 2.12
C ARG A 541 -28.75 -9.64 2.25
N ALA A 542 -28.23 -8.43 2.07
CA ALA A 542 -29.01 -7.21 1.98
C ALA A 542 -29.55 -7.04 0.54
N LYS A 543 -30.73 -6.42 0.41
CA LYS A 543 -31.34 -6.09 -0.86
C LYS A 543 -32.11 -4.76 -0.71
N ASN A 544 -31.87 -3.80 -1.63
CA ASN A 544 -32.62 -2.55 -1.69
C ASN A 544 -33.87 -2.68 -2.58
N THR A 545 -34.68 -1.62 -2.67
CA THR A 545 -35.93 -1.59 -3.45
C THR A 545 -35.69 -1.66 -4.95
N SER A 546 -34.56 -1.16 -5.46
CA SER A 546 -34.13 -1.28 -6.85
C SER A 546 -33.68 -2.70 -7.21
N GLY A 547 -33.60 -3.60 -6.24
CA GLY A 547 -33.27 -5.00 -6.43
C GLY A 547 -31.80 -5.34 -6.38
N GLN A 548 -30.94 -4.37 -6.13
CA GLN A 548 -29.50 -4.58 -5.94
C GLN A 548 -29.25 -5.32 -4.64
N THR A 549 -28.23 -6.17 -4.62
CA THR A 549 -27.92 -7.02 -3.46
C THR A 549 -26.47 -6.88 -3.04
N GLN A 550 -26.21 -7.08 -1.73
CA GLN A 550 -24.89 -7.08 -1.13
C GLN A 550 -24.76 -8.18 -0.09
N ASP A 551 -23.63 -8.89 -0.12
CA ASP A 551 -23.27 -9.88 0.90
C ASP A 551 -22.51 -9.22 2.07
N ALA A 552 -22.44 -9.93 3.20
CA ALA A 552 -21.66 -9.53 4.36
C ALA A 552 -20.15 -9.62 4.10
N PHE A 553 -19.34 -8.93 4.92
CA PHE A 553 -17.88 -9.03 4.88
C PHE A 553 -17.36 -10.40 5.32
N ASP A 554 -18.09 -11.10 6.15
CA ASP A 554 -17.68 -12.36 6.73
C ASP A 554 -17.39 -13.42 5.66
N TYR A 555 -16.46 -14.32 5.96
CA TYR A 555 -16.10 -15.41 5.05
C TYR A 555 -15.75 -16.69 5.81
N TYR A 556 -15.85 -17.81 5.11
CA TYR A 556 -15.42 -19.13 5.56
C TYR A 556 -14.26 -19.63 4.68
N VAL A 557 -13.19 -20.15 5.29
CA VAL A 557 -12.01 -20.65 4.57
C VAL A 557 -12.10 -22.16 4.35
N THR A 558 -11.82 -22.58 3.12
CA THR A 558 -11.64 -23.99 2.74
C THR A 558 -10.29 -24.15 2.05
N ASP A 559 -9.87 -25.36 1.75
CA ASP A 559 -8.66 -25.63 0.96
C ASP A 559 -8.71 -24.98 -0.42
N ALA A 560 -9.91 -24.71 -0.96
CA ALA A 560 -10.11 -24.07 -2.24
C ALA A 560 -10.02 -22.53 -2.18
N GLY A 561 -10.12 -21.91 -0.99
CA GLY A 561 -10.06 -20.46 -0.78
C GLY A 561 -11.15 -19.94 0.15
N LYS A 562 -11.36 -18.61 0.10
CA LYS A 562 -12.36 -17.90 0.91
C LYS A 562 -13.75 -17.99 0.26
N ASN A 563 -14.77 -18.28 1.06
CA ASN A 563 -16.17 -18.27 0.67
C ASN A 563 -16.87 -17.13 1.40
N TYR A 564 -17.15 -16.04 0.68
CA TYR A 564 -17.62 -14.77 1.26
C TYR A 564 -19.13 -14.75 1.56
N GLY A 565 -19.54 -13.78 2.38
CA GLY A 565 -20.92 -13.49 2.73
C GLY A 565 -21.50 -14.44 3.78
N MET A 566 -20.66 -15.22 4.47
CA MET A 566 -21.11 -16.22 5.44
C MET A 566 -20.19 -16.32 6.66
N LYS A 567 -20.79 -16.77 7.77
CA LYS A 567 -20.08 -17.07 9.01
C LYS A 567 -20.30 -18.54 9.38
N CYS A 568 -19.22 -19.23 9.78
CA CYS A 568 -19.26 -20.60 10.29
C CYS A 568 -19.28 -20.59 11.83
N PHE A 569 -20.09 -21.47 12.43
CA PHE A 569 -20.12 -21.66 13.87
C PHE A 569 -20.57 -23.07 14.23
N TYR A 570 -20.30 -23.46 15.48
CA TYR A 570 -20.65 -24.75 16.05
C TYR A 570 -21.66 -24.59 17.19
N ILE A 571 -22.64 -25.48 17.25
CA ILE A 571 -23.57 -25.61 18.41
C ILE A 571 -23.17 -26.85 19.18
N THR A 572 -23.00 -26.73 20.50
CA THR A 572 -22.66 -27.81 21.41
C THR A 572 -23.56 -27.80 22.65
N GLY A 573 -24.09 -28.98 23.01
CA GLY A 573 -24.99 -29.16 24.16
C GLY A 573 -26.30 -28.36 24.04
N GLY A 574 -26.68 -27.93 22.85
CA GLY A 574 -27.88 -27.12 22.60
C GLY A 574 -27.88 -25.75 23.28
N GLN A 575 -26.75 -25.26 23.78
CA GLN A 575 -26.64 -24.03 24.58
C GLN A 575 -25.43 -23.17 24.24
N ASN A 576 -24.36 -23.75 23.69
CA ASN A 576 -23.13 -23.02 23.40
C ASN A 576 -22.96 -22.79 21.89
N VAL A 577 -22.50 -21.60 21.54
CA VAL A 577 -22.09 -21.22 20.17
C VAL A 577 -20.61 -20.86 20.17
N GLU A 578 -19.83 -21.55 19.33
CA GLU A 578 -18.42 -21.26 19.07
C GLU A 578 -18.25 -20.91 17.62
N GLU A 579 -17.65 -19.76 17.35
CA GLU A 579 -17.35 -19.32 15.98
C GLU A 579 -16.06 -19.99 15.48
N ASP A 580 -16.03 -20.30 14.19
CA ASP A 580 -14.82 -20.71 13.49
C ASP A 580 -14.07 -19.43 13.08
N ILE A 581 -13.09 -19.04 13.87
CA ILE A 581 -12.31 -17.80 13.67
C ILE A 581 -10.99 -18.16 13.02
N TYR A 582 -10.66 -17.47 11.92
CA TYR A 582 -9.37 -17.61 11.23
C TYR A 582 -8.44 -16.46 11.65
N GLU A 583 -7.28 -16.80 12.19
CA GLU A 583 -6.17 -15.87 12.33
C GLU A 583 -5.48 -15.74 10.96
N GLU A 584 -5.46 -14.54 10.38
CA GLU A 584 -4.77 -14.23 9.12
C GLU A 584 -3.24 -14.16 9.26
#